data_c01bb2387177481c5d6f9abf5e268f92
#
_entry.id   c01bb2387177481c5d6f9abf5e268f92
#
_cell.length_a   1.000
_cell.length_b   1.000
_cell.length_c   1.000
_cell.angle_alpha   90.00
_cell.angle_beta   90.00
_cell.angle_gamma   90.00
#
_symmetry.space_group_name_H-M   'P 1'
#
loop_
_entity.id
_entity.type
_entity.pdbx_description
1 polymer ?
#
loop_
_entity_poly.entity_id
_entity_poly.type
_entity_poly.pdbx_seq_one_letter_code
_entity_poly.pdbx_strand_id
1 'polypeptide(L)'
;MLLHYRTNAAGGVVSDTDDPRFFLAATGRTDSRAELIATLRAFFSPDPVGGDPQPAQCAFVARYRWLKAELNFDDRRLPPHDCERFQRWFRELNVESATLVFASAYLNNPASLFGHTFLRLDRRGQTEQTRLLAYTANYAADDANSSALMYAFDGIAGGFKGKFDVQPYYKLVRTYSDLESRDIWEYRLNLNEPQLQRLLEHLWELRGIEFDYYFFRENCAWQLLTLLEVADSSLQLSDEFALWTLPADTIRLLARQSNLIGEVTARPARGTVINRRQQALTADERQWVRRLRNDPAIAASTEFAQLRPERQALLLELALNERQYRRAGKAGEGGEPLLDEVTHRLLVARNRLLVVAAPVRIEPYATRPETGHASRRLGVGIGQRGGEGFVELNARASYHDLLEPDAGYTPDAQIEVLSVAIRHYQDDSRLVFDRLTLLDITSLPPIDALTPRPAWRIHTGWEPYPRMNCLNCVAFNLGGSLGLATETSWPGRAVWFALPGLEFDWGDQFADGYRAGLGLTVGMLLQPAIDWKVLASVTDLNFRLGETGSTTRAVLQQNVALSQDLSLEMNWRYLEGVRQLEIGLRVYF
;
A
#
# COMPACT_ATOMS: atom_id res chain seq x y z
N MET A 1 12.19 8.19 -22.99
CA MET A 1 11.97 8.96 -21.78
C MET A 1 10.81 9.96 -21.90
N LEU A 2 10.98 11.21 -22.41
CA LEU A 2 9.93 12.25 -22.44
C LEU A 2 8.59 11.85 -23.09
N LEU A 3 8.58 10.87 -23.95
CA LEU A 3 7.38 10.34 -24.62
C LEU A 3 6.99 8.95 -24.11
N HIS A 4 7.63 8.44 -23.07
CA HIS A 4 7.34 7.16 -22.44
C HIS A 4 7.28 5.96 -23.41
N TYR A 5 8.08 5.96 -24.49
CA TYR A 5 8.13 4.85 -25.43
C TYR A 5 8.80 3.62 -24.84
N ARG A 6 8.18 2.47 -25.08
CA ARG A 6 8.67 1.15 -24.70
C ARG A 6 8.56 0.17 -25.87
N THR A 7 9.38 -0.86 -25.83
CA THR A 7 9.28 -1.97 -26.78
C THR A 7 8.24 -2.97 -26.28
N ASN A 8 7.20 -3.22 -27.07
CA ASN A 8 6.19 -4.23 -26.75
C ASN A 8 6.69 -5.65 -27.07
N ALA A 9 5.94 -6.68 -26.65
CA ALA A 9 6.30 -8.08 -26.88
C ALA A 9 6.42 -8.49 -28.39
N ALA A 10 5.85 -7.70 -29.30
CA ALA A 10 5.93 -7.92 -30.74
C ALA A 10 7.11 -7.16 -31.39
N GLY A 11 7.97 -6.50 -30.60
CA GLY A 11 9.10 -5.70 -31.08
C GLY A 11 8.73 -4.31 -31.60
N GLY A 12 7.47 -3.90 -31.49
CA GLY A 12 7.02 -2.54 -31.83
C GLY A 12 7.27 -1.57 -30.69
N VAL A 13 7.38 -0.28 -31.02
CA VAL A 13 7.55 0.80 -30.07
C VAL A 13 6.20 1.46 -29.84
N VAL A 14 5.78 1.56 -28.57
CA VAL A 14 4.50 2.18 -28.15
C VAL A 14 4.76 3.03 -26.91
N SER A 15 4.11 4.19 -26.82
CA SER A 15 4.12 5.02 -25.61
C SER A 15 3.13 4.48 -24.59
N ASP A 16 3.51 4.48 -23.31
CA ASP A 16 2.63 4.19 -22.16
C ASP A 16 1.57 5.28 -21.96
N THR A 17 1.73 6.46 -22.59
CA THR A 17 0.74 7.52 -22.54
C THR A 17 -0.41 7.22 -23.51
N ASP A 18 -1.63 7.09 -22.99
CA ASP A 18 -2.81 6.74 -23.78
C ASP A 18 -3.53 7.96 -24.36
N ASP A 19 -3.37 9.11 -23.73
CA ASP A 19 -4.05 10.34 -24.12
C ASP A 19 -3.51 10.91 -25.45
N PRO A 20 -4.32 11.00 -26.51
CA PRO A 20 -3.87 11.56 -27.77
C PRO A 20 -3.48 13.05 -27.69
N ARG A 21 -3.93 13.78 -26.67
CA ARG A 21 -3.57 15.20 -26.45
C ARG A 21 -2.09 15.38 -26.08
N PHE A 22 -1.43 14.31 -25.68
CA PHE A 22 0.00 14.32 -25.37
C PHE A 22 0.87 14.33 -26.62
N PHE A 23 0.33 13.92 -27.76
CA PHE A 23 1.05 13.81 -29.03
C PHE A 23 0.63 14.91 -30.00
N LEU A 24 1.57 15.32 -30.86
CA LEU A 24 1.36 16.28 -31.93
C LEU A 24 1.12 15.61 -33.28
N ALA A 25 1.59 14.35 -33.43
CA ALA A 25 1.27 13.52 -34.59
C ALA A 25 0.09 12.60 -34.28
N ALA A 26 -0.81 12.37 -35.22
CA ALA A 26 -1.93 11.43 -35.07
C ALA A 26 -1.46 9.98 -34.77
N THR A 27 -0.29 9.59 -35.22
CA THR A 27 0.36 8.30 -34.94
C THR A 27 1.43 8.40 -33.88
N GLY A 28 1.52 9.52 -33.15
CA GLY A 28 2.59 9.81 -32.22
C GLY A 28 2.77 8.77 -31.11
N ARG A 29 1.71 8.08 -30.73
CA ARG A 29 1.78 6.99 -29.74
C ARG A 29 2.64 5.81 -30.20
N THR A 30 2.68 5.51 -31.50
CA THR A 30 3.35 4.32 -32.09
C THR A 30 4.46 4.65 -33.06
N ASP A 31 4.61 5.91 -33.45
CA ASP A 31 5.60 6.41 -34.39
C ASP A 31 6.36 7.60 -33.85
N SER A 32 7.48 7.31 -33.19
CA SER A 32 8.35 8.32 -32.56
C SER A 32 8.94 9.30 -33.58
N ARG A 33 9.14 8.86 -34.85
CA ARG A 33 9.66 9.70 -35.92
C ARG A 33 8.61 10.70 -36.39
N ALA A 34 7.36 10.24 -36.56
CA ALA A 34 6.25 11.13 -36.90
C ALA A 34 6.03 12.17 -35.80
N GLU A 35 6.09 11.76 -34.54
CA GLU A 35 5.96 12.66 -33.40
C GLU A 35 7.10 13.69 -33.33
N LEU A 36 8.34 13.29 -33.53
CA LEU A 36 9.47 14.21 -33.61
C LEU A 36 9.29 15.28 -34.68
N ILE A 37 8.88 14.86 -35.91
CA ILE A 37 8.65 15.79 -37.03
C ILE A 37 7.49 16.74 -36.70
N ALA A 38 6.40 16.25 -36.12
CA ALA A 38 5.26 17.07 -35.74
C ALA A 38 5.62 18.07 -34.63
N THR A 39 6.39 17.62 -33.63
CA THR A 39 6.88 18.47 -32.54
C THR A 39 7.78 19.60 -33.09
N LEU A 40 8.73 19.27 -33.95
CA LEU A 40 9.60 20.28 -34.57
C LEU A 40 8.79 21.29 -35.41
N ARG A 41 7.82 20.84 -36.19
CA ARG A 41 6.95 21.73 -36.97
C ARG A 41 6.12 22.65 -36.08
N ALA A 42 5.56 22.11 -34.96
CA ALA A 42 4.75 22.88 -34.05
C ALA A 42 5.55 23.99 -33.34
N PHE A 43 6.84 23.79 -33.10
CA PHE A 43 7.69 24.86 -32.51
C PHE A 43 7.84 26.08 -33.41
N PHE A 44 7.67 25.92 -34.72
CA PHE A 44 7.69 27.02 -35.69
C PHE A 44 6.28 27.52 -36.06
N SER A 45 5.21 26.85 -35.59
CA SER A 45 3.85 27.30 -35.85
C SER A 45 3.37 28.29 -34.78
N PRO A 46 2.60 29.31 -35.15
CA PRO A 46 1.91 30.16 -34.20
C PRO A 46 0.68 29.50 -33.56
N ASP A 47 0.25 28.34 -34.07
CA ASP A 47 -0.98 27.67 -33.62
C ASP A 47 -0.82 27.14 -32.19
N PRO A 48 -1.76 27.41 -31.29
CA PRO A 48 -1.71 26.90 -29.94
C PRO A 48 -2.02 25.39 -29.92
N VAL A 49 -1.32 24.66 -29.05
CA VAL A 49 -1.42 23.21 -28.87
C VAL A 49 -1.63 22.84 -27.41
N GLY A 50 -1.96 21.57 -27.15
CA GLY A 50 -2.13 21.01 -25.81
C GLY A 50 -3.54 21.15 -25.26
N GLY A 51 -3.80 20.50 -24.13
CA GLY A 51 -5.09 20.52 -23.43
C GLY A 51 -5.45 21.90 -22.84
N ASP A 52 -4.44 22.72 -22.53
CA ASP A 52 -4.54 24.15 -22.17
C ASP A 52 -3.83 24.95 -23.27
N PRO A 53 -4.55 25.41 -24.30
CA PRO A 53 -3.96 25.92 -25.55
C PRO A 53 -2.94 27.04 -25.34
N GLN A 54 -1.71 26.83 -25.83
CA GLN A 54 -0.59 27.76 -25.77
C GLN A 54 0.45 27.40 -26.86
N PRO A 55 1.42 28.28 -27.15
CA PRO A 55 2.49 27.97 -28.10
C PRO A 55 3.17 26.65 -27.74
N ALA A 56 3.52 25.83 -28.74
CA ALA A 56 4.11 24.51 -28.54
C ALA A 56 5.34 24.49 -27.64
N GLN A 57 6.21 25.52 -27.74
CA GLN A 57 7.37 25.71 -26.85
C GLN A 57 6.96 25.83 -25.37
N CYS A 58 5.77 26.32 -25.09
CA CYS A 58 5.26 26.55 -23.74
C CYS A 58 4.35 25.41 -23.24
N ALA A 59 3.70 24.70 -24.15
CA ALA A 59 2.95 23.49 -23.82
C ALA A 59 3.90 22.34 -23.50
N PHE A 60 5.00 22.20 -24.27
CA PHE A 60 5.96 21.11 -24.20
C PHE A 60 7.36 21.62 -23.86
N VAL A 61 7.51 22.20 -22.68
CA VAL A 61 8.74 22.87 -22.23
C VAL A 61 9.93 21.91 -22.12
N ALA A 62 9.72 20.68 -21.61
CA ALA A 62 10.77 19.69 -21.48
C ALA A 62 11.25 19.21 -22.86
N ARG A 63 10.31 18.93 -23.78
CA ARG A 63 10.63 18.54 -25.17
C ARG A 63 11.38 19.67 -25.89
N TYR A 64 10.92 20.93 -25.76
CA TYR A 64 11.55 22.08 -26.39
C TYR A 64 12.99 22.25 -25.90
N ARG A 65 13.23 22.22 -24.58
CA ARG A 65 14.57 22.40 -24.02
C ARG A 65 15.50 21.27 -24.37
N TRP A 66 15.02 20.02 -24.33
CA TRP A 66 15.80 18.87 -24.74
C TRP A 66 16.18 18.94 -26.22
N LEU A 67 15.20 19.18 -27.13
CA LEU A 67 15.47 19.30 -28.56
C LEU A 67 16.36 20.50 -28.91
N LYS A 68 16.20 21.63 -28.20
CA LYS A 68 17.07 22.80 -28.34
C LYS A 68 18.53 22.45 -28.03
N ALA A 69 18.77 21.69 -26.97
CA ALA A 69 20.13 21.26 -26.60
C ALA A 69 20.71 20.25 -27.59
N GLU A 70 19.95 19.22 -27.98
CA GLU A 70 20.41 18.14 -28.87
C GLU A 70 20.65 18.64 -30.32
N LEU A 71 19.79 19.53 -30.79
CA LEU A 71 19.83 20.03 -32.17
C LEU A 71 20.47 21.41 -32.32
N ASN A 72 20.91 21.99 -31.21
CA ASN A 72 21.55 23.31 -31.14
C ASN A 72 20.75 24.39 -31.90
N PHE A 73 19.50 24.64 -31.47
CA PHE A 73 18.62 25.57 -32.16
C PHE A 73 19.19 26.98 -32.25
N ASP A 74 19.09 27.57 -33.44
CA ASP A 74 19.43 28.98 -33.69
C ASP A 74 18.26 29.88 -33.23
N ASP A 75 18.46 30.61 -32.15
CA ASP A 75 17.46 31.52 -31.57
C ASP A 75 17.02 32.65 -32.52
N ARG A 76 17.80 32.93 -33.58
CA ARG A 76 17.39 33.89 -34.65
C ARG A 76 16.33 33.30 -35.56
N ARG A 77 16.37 31.97 -35.77
CA ARG A 77 15.45 31.23 -36.66
C ARG A 77 14.24 30.71 -35.90
N LEU A 78 14.43 30.38 -34.63
CA LEU A 78 13.36 29.95 -33.68
C LEU A 78 13.49 30.75 -32.38
N PRO A 79 12.95 31.98 -32.32
CA PRO A 79 12.98 32.77 -31.12
C PRO A 79 12.26 32.05 -29.97
N PRO A 80 12.82 32.03 -28.75
CA PRO A 80 12.16 31.45 -27.60
C PRO A 80 10.93 32.28 -27.19
N HIS A 81 9.83 31.60 -26.90
CA HIS A 81 8.63 32.25 -26.34
C HIS A 81 8.82 32.52 -24.84
N ASP A 82 8.26 33.65 -24.38
CA ASP A 82 8.13 33.94 -22.96
C ASP A 82 6.93 33.17 -22.38
N CYS A 83 7.18 31.99 -21.85
CA CYS A 83 6.16 31.06 -21.36
C CYS A 83 5.65 31.49 -19.97
N GLU A 84 4.96 32.63 -19.88
CA GLU A 84 4.53 33.28 -18.62
C GLU A 84 3.75 32.34 -17.69
N ARG A 85 2.86 31.50 -18.24
CA ARG A 85 2.06 30.55 -17.45
C ARG A 85 2.96 29.51 -16.77
N PHE A 86 3.90 28.90 -17.52
CA PHE A 86 4.88 27.96 -16.98
C PHE A 86 5.78 28.64 -15.96
N GLN A 87 6.33 29.84 -16.28
CA GLN A 87 7.22 30.56 -15.38
C GLN A 87 6.52 30.98 -14.07
N ARG A 88 5.23 31.35 -14.12
CA ARG A 88 4.45 31.66 -12.93
C ARG A 88 4.28 30.42 -12.07
N TRP A 89 3.82 29.32 -12.64
CA TRP A 89 3.66 28.03 -11.96
C TRP A 89 4.97 27.55 -11.35
N PHE A 90 6.06 27.60 -12.09
CA PHE A 90 7.40 27.20 -11.63
C PHE A 90 7.86 28.05 -10.43
N ARG A 91 7.67 29.38 -10.49
CA ARG A 91 8.00 30.28 -9.38
C ARG A 91 7.10 30.10 -8.16
N GLU A 92 5.81 29.81 -8.35
CA GLU A 92 4.88 29.55 -7.25
C GLU A 92 5.25 28.27 -6.49
N LEU A 93 5.66 27.22 -7.16
CA LEU A 93 6.16 26.00 -6.53
C LEU A 93 7.45 26.27 -5.73
N ASN A 94 8.36 27.07 -6.27
CA ASN A 94 9.64 27.45 -5.62
C ASN A 94 10.41 26.25 -5.03
N VAL A 95 10.56 25.17 -5.83
CA VAL A 95 11.08 23.88 -5.37
C VAL A 95 12.60 23.93 -5.20
N GLU A 96 13.10 23.33 -4.12
CA GLU A 96 14.52 23.15 -3.82
C GLU A 96 14.94 21.69 -3.84
N SER A 97 14.03 20.78 -3.45
CA SER A 97 14.29 19.35 -3.44
C SER A 97 12.98 18.57 -3.62
N ALA A 98 13.09 17.29 -3.93
CA ALA A 98 11.97 16.38 -3.98
C ALA A 98 12.13 15.29 -2.93
N THR A 99 11.01 14.88 -2.33
CA THR A 99 10.93 13.79 -1.36
C THR A 99 9.91 12.78 -1.84
N LEU A 100 10.33 11.54 -2.02
CA LEU A 100 9.40 10.45 -2.27
C LEU A 100 8.66 10.11 -0.98
N VAL A 101 7.34 10.06 -1.05
CA VAL A 101 6.48 9.81 0.10
C VAL A 101 5.74 8.50 -0.13
N PHE A 102 5.81 7.62 0.85
CA PHE A 102 5.09 6.36 0.87
C PHE A 102 4.10 6.33 2.04
N ALA A 103 2.82 6.21 1.75
CA ALA A 103 1.78 5.93 2.74
C ALA A 103 1.58 4.41 2.83
N SER A 104 1.73 3.85 4.03
CA SER A 104 1.66 2.40 4.30
C SER A 104 0.37 1.77 3.78
N ALA A 105 0.38 0.47 3.54
CA ALA A 105 -0.77 -0.31 3.11
C ALA A 105 -2.00 -0.12 4.02
N TYR A 106 -3.19 -0.10 3.43
CA TYR A 106 -4.46 0.06 4.14
C TYR A 106 -5.48 -0.97 3.64
N LEU A 107 -5.73 -2.01 4.45
CA LEU A 107 -6.53 -3.16 4.04
C LEU A 107 -8.02 -2.87 3.88
N ASN A 108 -8.51 -1.76 4.45
CA ASN A 108 -9.94 -1.42 4.39
C ASN A 108 -10.34 -0.65 3.12
N ASN A 109 -9.39 -0.41 2.20
CA ASN A 109 -9.64 0.24 0.93
C ASN A 109 -8.88 -0.49 -0.20
N PRO A 110 -9.55 -1.09 -1.19
CA PRO A 110 -8.92 -1.82 -2.29
C PRO A 110 -7.85 -1.04 -3.03
N ALA A 111 -8.06 0.27 -3.28
CA ALA A 111 -7.09 1.14 -3.95
C ALA A 111 -5.79 1.36 -3.14
N SER A 112 -5.84 1.11 -1.84
CA SER A 112 -4.75 1.39 -0.91
C SER A 112 -4.14 0.11 -0.31
N LEU A 113 -4.56 -1.08 -0.79
CA LEU A 113 -4.10 -2.38 -0.27
C LEU A 113 -2.58 -2.51 -0.25
N PHE A 114 -1.89 -2.01 -1.28
CA PHE A 114 -0.43 -2.13 -1.44
C PHE A 114 0.34 -0.89 -1.01
N GLY A 115 -0.33 0.10 -0.42
CA GLY A 115 0.26 1.40 -0.13
C GLY A 115 0.05 2.39 -1.28
N HIS A 116 0.57 3.60 -1.10
CA HIS A 116 0.50 4.65 -2.12
C HIS A 116 1.78 5.48 -2.10
N THR A 117 2.25 5.89 -3.28
CA THR A 117 3.45 6.73 -3.43
C THR A 117 3.13 8.01 -4.18
N PHE A 118 3.80 9.09 -3.79
CA PHE A 118 3.76 10.39 -4.46
C PHE A 118 5.03 11.18 -4.15
N LEU A 119 5.29 12.26 -4.90
CA LEU A 119 6.42 13.15 -4.62
C LEU A 119 5.93 14.38 -3.85
N ARG A 120 6.63 14.75 -2.77
CA ARG A 120 6.56 16.06 -2.16
C ARG A 120 7.62 16.95 -2.78
N LEU A 121 7.22 18.14 -3.18
CA LEU A 121 8.05 19.18 -3.79
C LEU A 121 8.41 20.18 -2.70
N ASP A 122 9.59 20.02 -2.11
CA ASP A 122 10.02 20.80 -0.96
C ASP A 122 10.47 22.20 -1.39
N ARG A 123 9.94 23.24 -0.75
CA ARG A 123 10.16 24.63 -1.12
C ARG A 123 11.46 25.18 -0.54
N ARG A 124 12.07 26.13 -1.23
CA ARG A 124 13.23 26.88 -0.71
C ARG A 124 12.89 27.57 0.61
N GLY A 125 13.79 27.41 1.59
CA GLY A 125 13.61 27.99 2.93
C GLY A 125 12.53 27.34 3.78
N GLN A 126 12.05 26.15 3.42
CA GLN A 126 11.08 25.37 4.17
C GLN A 126 11.68 24.89 5.50
N THR A 127 10.87 24.91 6.56
CA THR A 127 11.19 24.36 7.88
C THR A 127 10.29 23.15 8.18
N GLU A 128 10.60 22.41 9.26
CA GLU A 128 9.74 21.34 9.76
C GLU A 128 8.29 21.79 9.97
N GLN A 129 8.09 23.00 10.51
CA GLN A 129 6.76 23.57 10.81
C GLN A 129 5.99 23.93 9.53
N THR A 130 6.70 24.31 8.46
CA THR A 130 6.09 24.74 7.19
C THR A 130 6.07 23.62 6.13
N ARG A 131 6.60 22.43 6.43
CA ARG A 131 6.66 21.28 5.51
C ARG A 131 5.29 20.89 4.96
N LEU A 132 4.24 21.01 5.75
CA LEU A 132 2.86 20.73 5.32
C LEU A 132 2.34 21.67 4.22
N LEU A 133 2.97 22.83 4.04
CA LEU A 133 2.64 23.81 3.00
C LEU A 133 3.36 23.55 1.66
N ALA A 134 4.21 22.53 1.59
CA ALA A 134 4.80 22.06 0.34
C ALA A 134 3.72 21.60 -0.64
N TYR A 135 4.06 21.55 -1.92
CA TYR A 135 3.22 20.92 -2.93
C TYR A 135 3.58 19.43 -3.10
N THR A 136 2.69 18.69 -3.73
CA THR A 136 2.93 17.30 -4.10
C THR A 136 2.63 17.10 -5.58
N ALA A 137 3.39 16.23 -6.23
CA ALA A 137 3.01 15.61 -7.49
C ALA A 137 2.44 14.23 -7.16
N ASN A 138 1.14 14.10 -7.26
CA ASN A 138 0.39 12.89 -6.95
C ASN A 138 -0.22 12.33 -8.24
N TYR A 139 -0.03 11.03 -8.48
CA TYR A 139 -0.70 10.33 -9.57
C TYR A 139 -1.74 9.40 -8.96
N ALA A 140 -2.99 9.58 -9.34
CA ALA A 140 -4.11 8.82 -8.80
C ALA A 140 -5.17 8.54 -9.87
N ALA A 141 -5.90 7.44 -9.67
CA ALA A 141 -7.08 7.11 -10.47
C ALA A 141 -8.24 8.08 -10.14
N ASP A 142 -9.06 8.39 -11.14
CA ASP A 142 -10.33 9.09 -10.98
C ASP A 142 -11.44 8.04 -10.76
N ASP A 143 -11.82 7.83 -9.49
CA ASP A 143 -12.64 6.70 -9.04
C ASP A 143 -14.08 7.06 -8.62
N ALA A 144 -14.57 8.22 -9.00
CA ALA A 144 -15.70 8.91 -8.38
C ALA A 144 -17.04 8.16 -8.28
N ASN A 145 -17.25 6.94 -8.90
CA ASN A 145 -18.59 6.32 -8.93
C ASN A 145 -18.66 4.77 -9.04
N SER A 146 -17.68 4.00 -8.66
CA SER A 146 -17.70 2.55 -8.83
C SER A 146 -18.16 1.79 -7.57
N SER A 147 -19.00 0.74 -7.74
CA SER A 147 -19.23 -0.23 -6.65
C SER A 147 -17.93 -1.02 -6.37
N ALA A 148 -17.76 -1.57 -5.15
CA ALA A 148 -16.52 -2.24 -4.76
C ALA A 148 -16.07 -3.37 -5.72
N LEU A 149 -17.00 -4.12 -6.29
CA LEU A 149 -16.71 -5.18 -7.26
C LEU A 149 -16.28 -4.61 -8.62
N MET A 150 -17.01 -3.60 -9.13
CA MET A 150 -16.63 -2.91 -10.37
C MET A 150 -15.29 -2.19 -10.20
N TYR A 151 -15.06 -1.58 -9.05
CA TYR A 151 -13.80 -0.94 -8.72
C TYR A 151 -12.61 -1.91 -8.80
N ALA A 152 -12.74 -3.11 -8.23
CA ALA A 152 -11.70 -4.12 -8.32
C ALA A 152 -11.48 -4.60 -9.77
N PHE A 153 -12.55 -4.81 -10.53
CA PHE A 153 -12.48 -5.24 -11.93
C PHE A 153 -11.85 -4.15 -12.82
N ASP A 154 -12.32 -2.93 -12.71
CA ASP A 154 -11.81 -1.79 -13.50
C ASP A 154 -10.33 -1.52 -13.18
N GLY A 155 -9.93 -1.66 -11.91
CA GLY A 155 -8.54 -1.52 -11.49
C GLY A 155 -7.60 -2.60 -12.04
N ILE A 156 -8.10 -3.82 -12.25
CA ILE A 156 -7.33 -4.91 -12.88
C ILE A 156 -7.31 -4.76 -14.41
N ALA A 157 -8.43 -4.36 -15.01
CA ALA A 157 -8.63 -4.31 -16.45
C ALA A 157 -8.20 -2.98 -17.10
N GLY A 158 -7.80 -1.95 -16.31
CA GLY A 158 -7.43 -0.62 -16.84
C GLY A 158 -8.65 0.26 -17.14
N GLY A 159 -9.76 0.04 -16.47
CA GLY A 159 -11.00 0.81 -16.64
C GLY A 159 -10.95 2.23 -16.05
N PHE A 160 -9.96 2.53 -15.21
CA PHE A 160 -9.77 3.87 -14.64
C PHE A 160 -8.82 4.71 -15.47
N LYS A 161 -9.02 6.03 -15.40
CA LYS A 161 -8.06 7.01 -15.90
C LYS A 161 -7.26 7.59 -14.73
N GLY A 162 -5.95 7.54 -14.86
CA GLY A 162 -5.02 8.16 -13.92
C GLY A 162 -4.49 9.47 -14.46
N LYS A 163 -4.22 10.41 -13.58
CA LYS A 163 -3.62 11.71 -13.94
C LYS A 163 -2.71 12.23 -12.83
N PHE A 164 -1.73 13.02 -13.23
CA PHE A 164 -0.94 13.80 -12.26
C PHE A 164 -1.73 15.01 -11.78
N ASP A 165 -1.76 15.19 -10.46
CA ASP A 165 -2.30 16.36 -9.79
C ASP A 165 -1.23 17.02 -8.90
N VAL A 166 -1.17 18.34 -8.92
CA VAL A 166 -0.27 19.12 -8.07
C VAL A 166 -1.10 19.83 -7.02
N GLN A 167 -1.02 19.34 -5.78
CA GLN A 167 -1.83 19.83 -4.67
C GLN A 167 -1.00 20.02 -3.39
N PRO A 168 -1.50 20.81 -2.40
CA PRO A 168 -0.82 20.98 -1.13
C PRO A 168 -0.68 19.68 -0.35
N TYR A 169 0.51 19.43 0.23
CA TYR A 169 0.84 18.21 0.98
C TYR A 169 -0.08 17.97 2.18
N TYR A 170 -0.53 19.01 2.87
CA TYR A 170 -1.44 18.86 4.02
C TYR A 170 -2.74 18.13 3.67
N LYS A 171 -3.23 18.20 2.42
CA LYS A 171 -4.42 17.47 1.98
C LYS A 171 -4.18 15.96 2.01
N LEU A 172 -3.05 15.50 1.45
CA LEU A 172 -2.68 14.08 1.44
C LEU A 172 -2.37 13.57 2.84
N VAL A 173 -1.70 14.37 3.68
CA VAL A 173 -1.48 14.02 5.10
C VAL A 173 -2.81 13.86 5.82
N ARG A 174 -3.78 14.76 5.59
CA ARG A 174 -5.12 14.64 6.18
C ARG A 174 -5.79 13.33 5.75
N THR A 175 -5.78 13.00 4.49
CA THR A 175 -6.38 11.77 3.97
C THR A 175 -5.68 10.55 4.55
N TYR A 176 -4.38 10.41 4.34
CA TYR A 176 -3.66 9.17 4.69
C TYR A 176 -3.39 9.06 6.19
N SER A 177 -2.89 10.11 6.85
CA SER A 177 -2.48 10.04 8.25
C SER A 177 -3.65 10.24 9.21
N ASP A 178 -4.55 11.20 8.93
CA ASP A 178 -5.61 11.57 9.88
C ASP A 178 -6.88 10.72 9.71
N LEU A 179 -7.31 10.45 8.46
CA LEU A 179 -8.55 9.71 8.17
C LEU A 179 -8.30 8.20 8.06
N GLU A 180 -7.35 7.78 7.23
CA GLU A 180 -7.04 6.36 7.00
C GLU A 180 -6.11 5.76 8.05
N SER A 181 -5.46 6.59 8.88
CA SER A 181 -4.53 6.16 9.93
C SER A 181 -3.36 5.34 9.42
N ARG A 182 -2.73 5.82 8.34
CA ARG A 182 -1.57 5.22 7.68
C ARG A 182 -0.30 5.96 8.09
N ASP A 183 0.70 5.24 8.54
CA ASP A 183 2.03 5.79 8.73
C ASP A 183 2.63 6.19 7.38
N ILE A 184 3.33 7.32 7.35
CA ILE A 184 3.95 7.88 6.15
C ILE A 184 5.46 7.83 6.31
N TRP A 185 6.14 7.29 5.30
CA TRP A 185 7.59 7.31 5.16
C TRP A 185 8.00 8.33 4.10
N GLU A 186 8.95 9.17 4.44
CA GLU A 186 9.45 10.27 3.61
C GLU A 186 10.92 10.02 3.27
N TYR A 187 11.23 9.86 1.99
CA TYR A 187 12.56 9.56 1.46
C TYR A 187 13.04 10.76 0.66
N ARG A 188 13.95 11.56 1.20
CA ARG A 188 14.53 12.70 0.49
C ARG A 188 15.35 12.18 -0.69
N LEU A 189 15.09 12.72 -1.90
CA LEU A 189 15.82 12.38 -3.10
C LEU A 189 17.00 13.33 -3.32
N ASN A 190 18.16 12.76 -3.64
CA ASN A 190 19.38 13.52 -3.93
C ASN A 190 19.42 13.92 -5.41
N LEU A 191 18.41 14.63 -5.88
CA LEU A 191 18.37 15.21 -7.21
C LEU A 191 19.10 16.56 -7.22
N ASN A 192 19.96 16.79 -8.21
CA ASN A 192 20.57 18.09 -8.42
C ASN A 192 19.59 19.07 -9.10
N GLU A 193 19.93 20.36 -9.14
CA GLU A 193 19.06 21.40 -9.67
C GLU A 193 18.64 21.15 -11.16
N PRO A 194 19.53 20.75 -12.09
CA PRO A 194 19.13 20.37 -13.45
C PRO A 194 18.20 19.17 -13.52
N GLN A 195 18.39 18.15 -12.70
CA GLN A 195 17.49 16.97 -12.63
C GLN A 195 16.12 17.36 -12.13
N LEU A 196 16.05 18.15 -11.06
CA LEU A 196 14.81 18.67 -10.50
C LEU A 196 14.06 19.56 -11.50
N GLN A 197 14.80 20.39 -12.24
CA GLN A 197 14.23 21.24 -13.28
C GLN A 197 13.58 20.39 -14.39
N ARG A 198 14.27 19.35 -14.91
CA ARG A 198 13.69 18.45 -15.92
C ARG A 198 12.43 17.74 -15.42
N LEU A 199 12.42 17.30 -14.15
CA LEU A 199 11.25 16.70 -13.51
C LEU A 199 10.06 17.66 -13.54
N LEU A 200 10.24 18.90 -13.12
CA LEU A 200 9.17 19.90 -13.07
C LEU A 200 8.68 20.31 -14.47
N GLU A 201 9.60 20.45 -15.43
CA GLU A 201 9.25 20.74 -16.83
C GLU A 201 8.39 19.63 -17.45
N HIS A 202 8.74 18.37 -17.18
CA HIS A 202 7.96 17.25 -17.65
C HIS A 202 6.61 17.11 -16.92
N LEU A 203 6.60 17.34 -15.60
CA LEU A 203 5.35 17.39 -14.84
C LEU A 203 4.38 18.48 -15.35
N TRP A 204 4.91 19.59 -15.87
CA TRP A 204 4.12 20.61 -16.54
C TRP A 204 3.46 20.07 -17.82
N GLU A 205 4.19 19.29 -18.65
CA GLU A 205 3.67 18.68 -19.87
C GLU A 205 2.60 17.62 -19.60
N LEU A 206 2.72 16.89 -18.49
CA LEU A 206 1.76 15.86 -18.07
C LEU A 206 0.48 16.43 -17.43
N ARG A 207 0.40 17.75 -17.23
CA ARG A 207 -0.77 18.37 -16.61
C ARG A 207 -2.02 18.23 -17.46
N GLY A 208 -3.02 17.51 -16.91
CA GLY A 208 -4.28 17.24 -17.61
C GLY A 208 -4.21 16.14 -18.67
N ILE A 209 -3.09 15.42 -18.74
CA ILE A 209 -2.93 14.21 -19.56
C ILE A 209 -3.39 13.00 -18.75
N GLU A 210 -4.15 12.14 -19.40
CA GLU A 210 -4.73 10.93 -18.82
C GLU A 210 -3.99 9.68 -19.29
N PHE A 211 -3.87 8.71 -18.39
CA PHE A 211 -3.29 7.40 -18.66
C PHE A 211 -4.28 6.32 -18.23
N ASP A 212 -4.25 5.16 -18.86
CA ASP A 212 -4.95 3.99 -18.34
C ASP A 212 -4.30 3.55 -17.03
N TYR A 213 -5.11 3.40 -15.99
CA TYR A 213 -4.63 3.08 -14.65
C TYR A 213 -4.87 1.60 -14.34
N TYR A 214 -3.82 0.87 -14.04
CA TYR A 214 -3.85 -0.53 -13.64
C TYR A 214 -3.32 -0.69 -12.22
N PHE A 215 -4.05 -1.36 -11.33
CA PHE A 215 -3.61 -1.54 -9.94
C PHE A 215 -2.25 -2.23 -9.80
N PHE A 216 -1.92 -3.12 -10.72
CA PHE A 216 -0.70 -3.94 -10.65
C PHE A 216 0.40 -3.54 -11.64
N ARG A 217 0.17 -2.62 -12.57
CA ARG A 217 1.18 -2.26 -13.59
C ARG A 217 1.46 -0.77 -13.60
N GLU A 218 0.64 -0.01 -14.31
CA GLU A 218 0.82 1.42 -14.58
C GLU A 218 0.09 2.24 -13.49
N ASN A 219 0.44 1.96 -12.22
CA ASN A 219 -0.12 2.60 -11.03
C ASN A 219 0.70 3.83 -10.60
N CYS A 220 0.38 4.38 -9.43
CA CYS A 220 1.07 5.55 -8.89
C CYS A 220 2.59 5.36 -8.77
N ALA A 221 3.04 4.18 -8.35
CA ALA A 221 4.45 3.91 -8.18
C ALA A 221 5.20 3.82 -9.53
N TRP A 222 4.60 3.17 -10.51
CA TRP A 222 5.14 3.11 -11.88
C TRP A 222 5.34 4.50 -12.49
N GLN A 223 4.30 5.34 -12.44
CA GLN A 223 4.36 6.69 -13.02
C GLN A 223 5.39 7.59 -12.33
N LEU A 224 5.66 7.37 -11.05
CA LEU A 224 6.75 8.06 -10.37
C LEU A 224 8.13 7.59 -10.81
N LEU A 225 8.31 6.29 -11.08
CA LEU A 225 9.59 5.79 -11.62
C LEU A 225 9.88 6.42 -12.99
N THR A 226 8.89 6.48 -13.89
CA THR A 226 9.05 7.12 -15.21
C THR A 226 9.37 8.60 -15.09
N LEU A 227 8.76 9.31 -14.13
CA LEU A 227 9.07 10.72 -13.87
C LEU A 227 10.50 10.91 -13.34
N LEU A 228 11.01 10.01 -12.49
CA LEU A 228 12.40 10.01 -12.03
C LEU A 228 13.40 9.70 -13.14
N GLU A 229 13.07 8.81 -14.07
CA GLU A 229 13.89 8.52 -15.27
C GLU A 229 13.99 9.73 -16.20
N VAL A 230 12.95 10.56 -16.27
CA VAL A 230 13.02 11.84 -17.01
C VAL A 230 13.93 12.82 -16.28
N ALA A 231 13.89 12.87 -14.95
CA ALA A 231 14.77 13.72 -14.15
C ALA A 231 16.24 13.32 -14.33
N ASP A 232 16.53 12.03 -14.30
CA ASP A 232 17.86 11.46 -14.46
C ASP A 232 17.85 10.31 -15.46
N SER A 233 18.38 10.57 -16.66
CA SER A 233 18.42 9.61 -17.76
C SER A 233 19.36 8.43 -17.56
N SER A 234 20.18 8.43 -16.52
CA SER A 234 21.01 7.28 -16.16
C SER A 234 20.24 6.20 -15.39
N LEU A 235 19.06 6.53 -14.87
CA LEU A 235 18.19 5.60 -14.16
C LEU A 235 17.39 4.75 -15.16
N GLN A 236 17.31 3.47 -14.87
CA GLN A 236 16.50 2.47 -15.59
C GLN A 236 15.67 1.71 -14.57
N LEU A 237 14.65 2.37 -14.02
CA LEU A 237 13.89 1.89 -12.87
C LEU A 237 12.67 1.08 -13.28
N SER A 238 11.96 1.55 -14.28
CA SER A 238 10.69 0.96 -14.70
C SER A 238 10.86 -0.38 -15.44
N ASP A 239 12.03 -0.64 -16.06
CA ASP A 239 12.33 -1.90 -16.73
C ASP A 239 12.46 -3.10 -15.78
N GLU A 240 12.70 -2.86 -14.48
CA GLU A 240 12.75 -3.90 -13.45
C GLU A 240 11.36 -4.53 -13.18
N PHE A 241 10.27 -3.89 -13.63
CA PHE A 241 8.89 -4.30 -13.36
C PHE A 241 8.16 -4.72 -14.63
N ALA A 242 8.45 -5.91 -15.15
CA ALA A 242 7.82 -6.40 -16.38
C ALA A 242 6.33 -6.78 -16.21
N LEU A 243 5.92 -7.29 -15.05
CA LEU A 243 4.56 -7.83 -14.80
C LEU A 243 3.78 -7.05 -13.75
N TRP A 244 4.40 -6.75 -12.63
CA TRP A 244 3.76 -6.14 -11.44
C TRP A 244 4.64 -5.05 -10.88
N THR A 245 4.02 -3.93 -10.54
CA THR A 245 4.68 -2.80 -9.87
C THR A 245 3.96 -2.52 -8.56
N LEU A 246 4.57 -2.89 -7.45
CA LEU A 246 4.02 -2.63 -6.13
C LEU A 246 4.75 -1.46 -5.47
N PRO A 247 4.04 -0.54 -4.79
CA PRO A 247 4.66 0.62 -4.16
C PRO A 247 5.82 0.28 -3.22
N ALA A 248 5.72 -0.77 -2.41
CA ALA A 248 6.80 -1.19 -1.52
C ALA A 248 8.05 -1.68 -2.29
N ASP A 249 7.87 -2.41 -3.40
CA ASP A 249 8.98 -2.88 -4.23
C ASP A 249 9.68 -1.73 -4.95
N THR A 250 8.94 -0.69 -5.36
CA THR A 250 9.56 0.51 -5.95
C THR A 250 10.43 1.26 -4.94
N ILE A 251 9.99 1.37 -3.67
CA ILE A 251 10.82 1.94 -2.60
C ILE A 251 12.11 1.13 -2.42
N ARG A 252 12.00 -0.21 -2.42
CA ARG A 252 13.15 -1.11 -2.29
C ARG A 252 14.12 -0.95 -3.47
N LEU A 253 13.60 -0.85 -4.70
CA LEU A 253 14.44 -0.59 -5.88
C LEU A 253 15.18 0.74 -5.77
N LEU A 254 14.49 1.82 -5.38
CA LEU A 254 15.08 3.14 -5.21
C LEU A 254 16.13 3.17 -4.09
N ALA A 255 15.90 2.43 -3.00
CA ALA A 255 16.86 2.33 -1.91
C ALA A 255 18.15 1.59 -2.30
N ARG A 256 18.11 0.74 -3.34
CA ARG A 256 19.29 0.05 -3.89
C ARG A 256 20.09 0.95 -4.86
N GLN A 257 19.51 2.06 -5.34
CA GLN A 257 20.22 3.00 -6.22
C GLN A 257 21.24 3.81 -5.42
N SER A 258 22.51 3.75 -5.84
CA SER A 258 23.59 4.47 -5.15
C SER A 258 23.30 5.97 -5.10
N ASN A 259 23.34 6.53 -3.91
CA ASN A 259 23.19 7.97 -3.63
C ASN A 259 21.87 8.61 -4.06
N LEU A 260 20.83 7.86 -4.47
CA LEU A 260 19.54 8.44 -4.86
C LEU A 260 18.72 8.84 -3.63
N ILE A 261 18.72 8.02 -2.59
CA ILE A 261 18.01 8.30 -1.34
C ILE A 261 18.97 8.91 -0.31
N GLY A 262 18.57 10.02 0.25
CA GLY A 262 19.24 10.70 1.36
C GLY A 262 18.60 10.37 2.70
N GLU A 263 18.17 11.40 3.43
CA GLU A 263 17.50 11.26 4.72
C GLU A 263 16.15 10.55 4.59
N VAL A 264 15.86 9.62 5.52
CA VAL A 264 14.57 8.94 5.62
C VAL A 264 13.92 9.28 6.94
N THR A 265 12.71 9.82 6.90
CA THR A 265 11.95 10.20 8.09
C THR A 265 10.58 9.52 8.10
N ALA A 266 10.05 9.28 9.31
CA ALA A 266 8.72 8.74 9.50
C ALA A 266 7.79 9.83 10.05
N ARG A 267 6.57 9.83 9.54
CA ARG A 267 5.43 10.57 10.09
C ARG A 267 4.39 9.55 10.55
N PRO A 268 4.38 9.20 11.85
CA PRO A 268 3.37 8.29 12.38
C PRO A 268 1.96 8.83 12.17
N ALA A 269 1.04 7.95 11.83
CA ALA A 269 -0.37 8.25 11.71
C ALA A 269 -0.95 8.75 13.03
N ARG A 270 -2.04 9.51 12.95
CA ARG A 270 -2.71 10.03 14.16
C ARG A 270 -3.16 8.90 15.09
N GLY A 271 -3.71 7.80 14.55
CA GLY A 271 -4.06 6.61 15.31
C GLY A 271 -2.84 5.96 15.96
N THR A 272 -1.72 5.85 15.24
CA THR A 272 -0.45 5.33 15.78
C THR A 272 0.04 6.19 16.95
N VAL A 273 0.04 7.52 16.81
CA VAL A 273 0.44 8.45 17.88
C VAL A 273 -0.42 8.24 19.13
N ILE A 274 -1.74 8.17 18.96
CA ILE A 274 -2.67 7.98 20.07
C ILE A 274 -2.40 6.64 20.77
N ASN A 275 -2.29 5.54 20.00
CA ASN A 275 -2.07 4.21 20.55
C ASN A 275 -0.74 4.10 21.29
N ARG A 276 0.36 4.61 20.73
CA ARG A 276 1.67 4.62 21.40
C ARG A 276 1.63 5.41 22.70
N ARG A 277 0.96 6.57 22.72
CA ARG A 277 0.76 7.35 23.94
C ARG A 277 -0.08 6.59 24.97
N GLN A 278 -1.16 5.91 24.58
CA GLN A 278 -1.96 5.07 25.47
C GLN A 278 -1.18 3.89 26.06
N GLN A 279 -0.35 3.23 25.24
CA GLN A 279 0.50 2.13 25.71
C GLN A 279 1.50 2.58 26.80
N ALA A 280 1.98 3.83 26.71
CA ALA A 280 2.89 4.42 27.68
C ALA A 280 2.19 4.89 28.99
N LEU A 281 0.87 4.76 29.11
CA LEU A 281 0.09 5.14 30.28
C LEU A 281 -0.11 3.96 31.22
N THR A 282 -0.19 4.27 32.54
CA THR A 282 -0.70 3.33 33.54
C THR A 282 -2.20 3.09 33.37
N ALA A 283 -2.74 2.08 34.04
CA ALA A 283 -4.18 1.79 34.02
C ALA A 283 -5.02 3.00 34.52
N ASP A 284 -4.57 3.65 35.60
CA ASP A 284 -5.24 4.83 36.19
C ASP A 284 -5.18 6.03 35.24
N GLU A 285 -4.04 6.27 34.57
CA GLU A 285 -3.91 7.34 33.59
C GLU A 285 -4.81 7.13 32.36
N ARG A 286 -4.95 5.88 31.89
CA ARG A 286 -5.93 5.55 30.84
C ARG A 286 -7.37 5.81 31.28
N GLN A 287 -7.67 5.62 32.57
CA GLN A 287 -8.99 5.97 33.11
C GLN A 287 -9.19 7.49 33.11
N TRP A 288 -8.17 8.28 33.49
CA TRP A 288 -8.22 9.73 33.39
C TRP A 288 -8.50 10.21 31.95
N VAL A 289 -7.83 9.69 30.95
CA VAL A 289 -8.10 10.04 29.55
C VAL A 289 -9.55 9.77 29.16
N ARG A 290 -10.10 8.60 29.54
CA ARG A 290 -11.51 8.27 29.26
C ARG A 290 -12.48 9.23 29.93
N ARG A 291 -12.22 9.60 31.19
CA ARG A 291 -13.06 10.54 31.94
C ARG A 291 -12.99 11.94 31.36
N LEU A 292 -11.78 12.47 31.10
CA LEU A 292 -11.55 13.81 30.52
C LEU A 292 -12.20 13.95 29.14
N ARG A 293 -12.12 12.91 28.30
CA ARG A 293 -12.73 12.91 26.97
C ARG A 293 -14.25 13.09 27.02
N ASN A 294 -14.91 12.56 28.06
CA ASN A 294 -16.36 12.62 28.21
C ASN A 294 -16.80 13.85 29.02
N ASP A 295 -16.04 14.22 30.05
CA ASP A 295 -16.31 15.35 30.92
C ASP A 295 -15.03 16.17 31.16
N PRO A 296 -14.82 17.27 30.42
CA PRO A 296 -13.66 18.15 30.60
C PRO A 296 -13.61 18.87 31.94
N ALA A 297 -14.75 18.99 32.67
CA ALA A 297 -14.79 19.66 33.97
C ALA A 297 -13.90 18.95 35.01
N ILE A 298 -13.65 17.67 34.84
CA ILE A 298 -12.77 16.87 35.70
C ILE A 298 -11.33 17.41 35.73
N ALA A 299 -10.90 18.13 34.69
CA ALA A 299 -9.59 18.79 34.66
C ALA A 299 -9.40 19.83 35.79
N ALA A 300 -10.48 20.31 36.37
CA ALA A 300 -10.47 21.24 37.52
C ALA A 300 -10.58 20.53 38.88
N SER A 301 -10.64 19.19 38.91
CA SER A 301 -10.73 18.44 40.16
C SER A 301 -9.42 18.48 40.96
N THR A 302 -9.53 18.40 42.28
CA THR A 302 -8.37 18.37 43.17
C THR A 302 -7.49 17.16 42.93
N GLU A 303 -8.09 16.01 42.61
CA GLU A 303 -7.36 14.78 42.31
C GLU A 303 -6.54 14.90 41.03
N PHE A 304 -7.10 15.50 39.96
CA PHE A 304 -6.36 15.72 38.72
C PHE A 304 -5.22 16.73 38.92
N ALA A 305 -5.43 17.77 39.73
CA ALA A 305 -4.42 18.78 40.03
C ALA A 305 -3.23 18.23 40.85
N GLN A 306 -3.36 17.08 41.52
CA GLN A 306 -2.25 16.39 42.21
C GLN A 306 -1.26 15.72 41.25
N LEU A 307 -1.63 15.49 40.01
CA LEU A 307 -0.72 14.95 39.01
C LEU A 307 0.33 16.01 38.63
N ARG A 308 1.54 15.56 38.26
CA ARG A 308 2.57 16.49 37.74
C ARG A 308 2.06 17.22 36.49
N PRO A 309 2.33 18.53 36.35
CA PRO A 309 1.79 19.35 35.27
C PRO A 309 2.07 18.78 33.88
N GLU A 310 3.24 18.16 33.64
CA GLU A 310 3.61 17.56 32.36
C GLU A 310 2.75 16.31 32.07
N ARG A 311 2.35 15.57 33.12
CA ARG A 311 1.43 14.43 32.97
C ARG A 311 0.00 14.90 32.72
N GLN A 312 -0.46 15.94 33.43
CA GLN A 312 -1.77 16.57 33.16
C GLN A 312 -1.85 17.02 31.71
N ALA A 313 -0.80 17.68 31.19
CA ALA A 313 -0.72 18.12 29.82
C ALA A 313 -0.81 16.94 28.82
N LEU A 314 -0.08 15.85 29.06
CA LEU A 314 -0.13 14.64 28.23
C LEU A 314 -1.53 14.02 28.20
N LEU A 315 -2.19 13.88 29.35
CA LEU A 315 -3.53 13.29 29.47
C LEU A 315 -4.60 14.14 28.77
N LEU A 316 -4.52 15.48 28.89
CA LEU A 316 -5.42 16.41 28.20
C LEU A 316 -5.19 16.38 26.68
N GLU A 317 -3.94 16.40 26.23
CA GLU A 317 -3.62 16.27 24.79
C GLU A 317 -4.13 14.94 24.22
N LEU A 318 -3.99 13.85 24.96
CA LEU A 318 -4.45 12.55 24.49
C LEU A 318 -5.98 12.49 24.43
N ALA A 319 -6.68 12.99 25.45
CA ALA A 319 -8.14 13.08 25.48
C ALA A 319 -8.68 13.92 24.29
N LEU A 320 -8.01 15.05 24.00
CA LEU A 320 -8.31 15.92 22.87
C LEU A 320 -8.10 15.19 21.54
N ASN A 321 -6.93 14.55 21.36
CA ASN A 321 -6.58 13.83 20.13
C ASN A 321 -7.54 12.67 19.85
N GLU A 322 -7.90 11.88 20.87
CA GLU A 322 -8.88 10.79 20.74
C GLU A 322 -10.26 11.30 20.31
N ARG A 323 -10.70 12.40 20.91
CA ARG A 323 -11.99 12.98 20.59
C ARG A 323 -12.04 13.48 19.14
N GLN A 324 -11.02 14.22 18.73
CA GLN A 324 -10.91 14.72 17.36
C GLN A 324 -10.83 13.57 16.34
N TYR A 325 -10.05 12.53 16.65
CA TYR A 325 -9.91 11.35 15.78
C TYR A 325 -11.24 10.61 15.59
N ARG A 326 -11.98 10.36 16.67
CA ARG A 326 -13.31 9.71 16.61
C ARG A 326 -14.33 10.53 15.83
N ARG A 327 -14.23 11.84 15.86
CA ARG A 327 -15.13 12.74 15.09
C ARG A 327 -14.78 12.78 13.62
N ALA A 328 -13.49 12.86 13.30
CA ALA A 328 -13.03 12.81 11.91
C ALA A 328 -13.53 11.54 11.19
N GLY A 329 -13.45 10.38 11.84
CA GLY A 329 -13.97 9.12 11.31
C GLY A 329 -15.51 9.08 11.11
N LYS A 330 -16.27 9.94 11.79
CA LYS A 330 -17.74 10.04 11.61
C LYS A 330 -18.16 11.08 10.57
N ALA A 331 -17.33 12.07 10.31
CA ALA A 331 -17.66 13.19 9.43
C ALA A 331 -17.45 12.91 7.93
N GLY A 332 -16.76 11.82 7.58
CA GLY A 332 -16.38 11.51 6.19
C GLY A 332 -15.40 12.55 5.61
N GLU A 333 -15.13 12.46 4.30
CA GLU A 333 -14.11 13.28 3.62
C GLU A 333 -14.47 14.79 3.52
N GLY A 334 -15.74 15.16 3.69
CA GLY A 334 -16.24 16.54 3.45
C GLY A 334 -16.48 17.40 4.69
N GLY A 335 -16.40 16.86 5.90
CA GLY A 335 -16.76 17.58 7.12
C GLY A 335 -15.57 18.21 7.84
N GLU A 336 -15.53 19.54 8.01
CA GLU A 336 -14.65 20.14 9.01
C GLU A 336 -15.09 19.67 10.41
N PRO A 337 -14.15 19.22 11.28
CA PRO A 337 -14.48 18.92 12.67
C PRO A 337 -14.84 20.22 13.38
N LEU A 338 -16.13 20.50 13.52
CA LEU A 338 -16.60 21.62 14.30
C LEU A 338 -16.06 21.50 15.73
N LEU A 339 -15.45 22.57 16.23
CA LEU A 339 -15.07 22.75 17.62
C LEU A 339 -16.34 22.67 18.47
N ASP A 340 -16.58 21.52 19.10
CA ASP A 340 -17.68 21.43 20.06
C ASP A 340 -17.24 21.93 21.44
N GLU A 341 -18.20 22.14 22.31
CA GLU A 341 -18.00 22.67 23.67
C GLU A 341 -17.01 21.83 24.48
N VAL A 342 -17.06 20.49 24.35
CA VAL A 342 -16.14 19.59 25.07
C VAL A 342 -14.71 19.75 24.57
N THR A 343 -14.53 19.79 23.25
CA THR A 343 -13.23 20.02 22.61
C THR A 343 -12.66 21.38 23.01
N HIS A 344 -13.51 22.43 23.01
CA HIS A 344 -13.11 23.77 23.44
C HIS A 344 -12.64 23.78 24.90
N ARG A 345 -13.39 23.16 25.80
CA ARG A 345 -13.03 23.08 27.22
C ARG A 345 -11.74 22.31 27.47
N LEU A 346 -11.49 21.23 26.74
CA LEU A 346 -10.22 20.49 26.80
C LEU A 346 -9.05 21.38 26.35
N LEU A 347 -9.22 22.14 25.26
CA LEU A 347 -8.21 23.10 24.79
C LEU A 347 -7.93 24.19 25.84
N VAL A 348 -8.97 24.77 26.46
CA VAL A 348 -8.82 25.76 27.51
C VAL A 348 -8.09 25.18 28.72
N ALA A 349 -8.45 23.97 29.16
CA ALA A 349 -7.79 23.30 30.27
C ALA A 349 -6.30 23.05 29.95
N ARG A 350 -5.99 22.58 28.73
CA ARG A 350 -4.61 22.36 28.29
C ARG A 350 -3.79 23.65 28.24
N ASN A 351 -4.36 24.74 27.70
CA ASN A 351 -3.66 26.02 27.57
C ASN A 351 -3.38 26.71 28.92
N ARG A 352 -4.13 26.38 29.97
CA ARG A 352 -3.83 26.87 31.33
C ARG A 352 -2.55 26.25 31.92
N LEU A 353 -2.13 25.10 31.41
CA LEU A 353 -0.87 24.46 31.76
C LEU A 353 0.24 25.00 30.86
N LEU A 354 1.02 25.92 31.36
CA LEU A 354 2.15 26.53 30.62
C LEU A 354 3.39 25.61 30.62
N VAL A 355 3.17 24.33 30.35
CA VAL A 355 4.23 23.30 30.33
C VAL A 355 4.15 22.45 29.06
N VAL A 356 5.28 21.88 28.67
CA VAL A 356 5.35 20.88 27.61
C VAL A 356 4.86 19.54 28.19
N ALA A 357 4.05 18.81 27.43
CA ALA A 357 3.62 17.47 27.83
C ALA A 357 4.82 16.53 28.02
N ALA A 358 4.67 15.56 28.92
CA ALA A 358 5.70 14.54 29.12
C ALA A 358 6.02 13.83 27.78
N PRO A 359 7.30 13.74 27.39
CA PRO A 359 7.66 13.16 26.12
C PRO A 359 7.31 11.66 26.07
N VAL A 360 6.74 11.23 24.96
CA VAL A 360 6.50 9.82 24.66
C VAL A 360 7.13 9.53 23.30
N ARG A 361 7.99 8.52 23.26
CA ARG A 361 8.59 8.08 21.98
C ARG A 361 7.49 7.47 21.11
N ILE A 362 7.32 8.02 19.93
CA ILE A 362 6.34 7.55 18.96
C ILE A 362 7.09 6.85 17.82
N GLU A 363 6.92 5.56 17.75
CA GLU A 363 7.44 4.75 16.65
C GLU A 363 6.30 4.39 15.70
N PRO A 364 6.54 4.42 14.38
CA PRO A 364 5.57 3.95 13.38
C PRO A 364 5.10 2.52 13.70
N TYR A 365 3.93 2.17 13.24
CA TYR A 365 3.38 0.83 13.42
C TYR A 365 4.12 -0.19 12.52
N ALA A 366 4.34 0.17 11.26
CA ALA A 366 5.16 -0.61 10.34
C ALA A 366 6.60 -0.07 10.29
N THR A 367 7.55 -0.95 10.05
CA THR A 367 8.95 -0.58 9.79
C THR A 367 9.11 -0.03 8.37
N ARG A 368 10.31 0.43 8.03
CA ARG A 368 10.62 0.99 6.71
C ARG A 368 10.35 -0.03 5.60
N PRO A 369 9.62 0.32 4.51
CA PRO A 369 9.26 -0.61 3.44
C PRO A 369 10.43 -1.38 2.83
N GLU A 370 11.57 -0.73 2.66
CA GLU A 370 12.76 -1.35 2.07
C GLU A 370 13.45 -2.38 2.99
N THR A 371 13.06 -2.46 4.26
CA THR A 371 13.58 -3.48 5.19
C THR A 371 12.81 -4.81 5.10
N GLY A 372 11.69 -4.84 4.40
CA GLY A 372 10.91 -6.04 4.17
C GLY A 372 11.49 -6.93 3.08
N HIS A 373 11.01 -8.17 2.99
CA HIS A 373 11.32 -9.09 1.87
C HIS A 373 10.68 -8.61 0.57
N ALA A 374 11.11 -9.14 -0.58
CA ALA A 374 10.47 -8.87 -1.87
C ALA A 374 9.06 -9.50 -1.93
N SER A 375 8.17 -8.94 -2.75
CA SER A 375 6.76 -9.34 -2.78
C SER A 375 6.50 -10.65 -3.55
N ARG A 376 7.35 -10.99 -4.52
CA ARG A 376 7.27 -12.25 -5.26
C ARG A 376 7.99 -13.38 -4.53
N ARG A 377 7.47 -14.60 -4.63
CA ARG A 377 8.03 -15.75 -3.92
C ARG A 377 8.09 -16.98 -4.82
N LEU A 378 9.21 -17.70 -4.74
CA LEU A 378 9.34 -19.07 -5.19
C LEU A 378 9.65 -19.96 -3.99
N GLY A 379 9.10 -21.18 -3.98
CA GLY A 379 9.36 -22.11 -2.92
C GLY A 379 9.49 -23.55 -3.41
N VAL A 380 10.33 -24.29 -2.74
CA VAL A 380 10.44 -25.75 -2.91
C VAL A 380 10.23 -26.40 -1.55
N GLY A 381 9.44 -27.47 -1.53
CA GLY A 381 9.15 -28.21 -0.29
C GLY A 381 9.15 -29.70 -0.52
N ILE A 382 9.31 -30.43 0.58
CA ILE A 382 9.13 -31.88 0.65
C ILE A 382 8.12 -32.18 1.76
N GLY A 383 7.31 -33.20 1.57
CA GLY A 383 6.30 -33.53 2.57
C GLY A 383 5.61 -34.85 2.31
N GLN A 384 4.60 -35.10 3.13
CA GLN A 384 3.71 -36.25 2.96
C GLN A 384 2.26 -35.84 3.19
N ARG A 385 1.32 -36.43 2.44
CA ARG A 385 -0.13 -36.29 2.59
C ARG A 385 -0.77 -37.66 2.59
N GLY A 386 -1.48 -38.01 3.68
CA GLY A 386 -2.12 -39.33 3.82
C GLY A 386 -1.17 -40.52 3.74
N GLY A 387 0.12 -40.31 3.98
CA GLY A 387 1.19 -41.33 3.89
C GLY A 387 1.96 -41.31 2.56
N GLU A 388 1.49 -40.62 1.52
CA GLU A 388 2.18 -40.49 0.24
C GLU A 388 3.19 -39.32 0.27
N GLY A 389 4.46 -39.59 -0.09
CA GLY A 389 5.53 -38.59 -0.15
C GLY A 389 5.45 -37.74 -1.40
N PHE A 390 5.73 -36.43 -1.28
CA PHE A 390 5.74 -35.49 -2.40
C PHE A 390 6.89 -34.49 -2.33
N VAL A 391 7.22 -33.92 -3.50
CA VAL A 391 8.00 -32.69 -3.65
C VAL A 391 7.03 -31.60 -4.16
N GLU A 392 7.04 -30.43 -3.54
CA GLU A 392 6.22 -29.29 -3.94
C GLU A 392 7.08 -28.19 -4.56
N LEU A 393 6.60 -27.62 -5.65
CA LEU A 393 7.04 -26.35 -6.20
C LEU A 393 5.88 -25.36 -6.05
N ASN A 394 6.13 -24.20 -5.44
CA ASN A 394 5.14 -23.14 -5.34
C ASN A 394 5.70 -21.78 -5.78
N ALA A 395 4.81 -20.96 -6.30
CA ALA A 395 5.11 -19.59 -6.71
C ALA A 395 3.97 -18.67 -6.26
N ARG A 396 4.31 -17.45 -5.85
CA ARG A 396 3.37 -16.37 -5.55
C ARG A 396 3.76 -15.12 -6.32
N ALA A 397 2.78 -14.51 -6.98
CA ALA A 397 3.00 -13.29 -7.72
C ALA A 397 3.08 -12.04 -6.79
N SER A 398 2.31 -12.00 -5.71
CA SER A 398 2.21 -10.87 -4.75
C SER A 398 1.47 -11.33 -3.48
N TYR A 399 1.70 -10.86 -2.33
CA TYR A 399 2.39 -9.73 -1.77
C TYR A 399 3.10 -10.14 -0.45
N HIS A 400 2.33 -10.50 0.60
CA HIS A 400 2.80 -10.82 1.95
C HIS A 400 1.86 -11.81 2.65
N ASP A 401 2.42 -12.79 3.36
CA ASP A 401 1.73 -13.82 4.14
C ASP A 401 1.80 -13.50 5.64
N LEU A 402 0.80 -13.91 6.42
CA LEU A 402 0.77 -13.72 7.88
C LEU A 402 2.00 -14.25 8.61
N LEU A 403 2.60 -15.32 8.09
CA LEU A 403 3.77 -15.97 8.69
C LEU A 403 5.10 -15.35 8.28
N GLU A 404 5.12 -14.53 7.23
CA GLU A 404 6.32 -13.82 6.81
C GLU A 404 6.66 -12.70 7.81
N PRO A 405 7.93 -12.28 7.93
CA PRO A 405 8.30 -11.20 8.84
C PRO A 405 7.55 -9.90 8.53
N ASP A 406 7.05 -9.20 9.54
CA ASP A 406 6.33 -7.94 9.39
C ASP A 406 7.21 -6.75 8.95
N ALA A 407 8.54 -6.95 8.87
CA ALA A 407 9.43 -5.89 8.44
C ALA A 407 9.01 -5.34 7.08
N GLY A 408 8.76 -4.03 6.99
CA GLY A 408 8.31 -3.36 5.78
C GLY A 408 6.84 -3.54 5.41
N TYR A 409 6.08 -4.34 6.15
CA TYR A 409 4.67 -4.66 5.90
C TYR A 409 3.77 -4.25 7.06
N THR A 410 2.46 -4.27 6.84
CA THR A 410 1.47 -4.05 7.91
C THR A 410 1.42 -5.29 8.80
N PRO A 411 1.72 -5.18 10.10
CA PRO A 411 1.66 -6.32 11.01
C PRO A 411 0.27 -6.96 11.08
N ASP A 412 0.25 -8.27 11.32
CA ASP A 412 -0.97 -9.08 11.46
C ASP A 412 -1.91 -9.04 10.25
N ALA A 413 -1.34 -8.82 9.08
CA ALA A 413 -2.06 -8.70 7.83
C ALA A 413 -1.45 -9.63 6.76
N GLN A 414 -2.31 -10.14 5.89
CA GLN A 414 -1.93 -10.91 4.71
C GLN A 414 -2.62 -10.34 3.50
N ILE A 415 -1.89 -10.27 2.40
CA ILE A 415 -2.43 -10.05 1.08
C ILE A 415 -1.69 -11.00 0.13
N GLU A 416 -2.31 -12.09 -0.22
CA GLU A 416 -1.79 -13.04 -1.19
C GLU A 416 -2.60 -12.96 -2.48
N VAL A 417 -1.91 -12.70 -3.60
CA VAL A 417 -2.53 -12.60 -4.92
C VAL A 417 -1.79 -13.52 -5.86
N LEU A 418 -2.51 -14.38 -6.53
CA LEU A 418 -2.04 -15.34 -7.51
C LEU A 418 -0.87 -16.19 -7.00
N SER A 419 -1.18 -17.19 -6.19
CA SER A 419 -0.20 -18.22 -5.83
C SER A 419 -0.62 -19.58 -6.33
N VAL A 420 0.37 -20.37 -6.76
CA VAL A 420 0.18 -21.71 -7.31
C VAL A 420 1.11 -22.68 -6.61
N ALA A 421 0.61 -23.89 -6.36
CA ALA A 421 1.42 -25.02 -5.87
C ALA A 421 1.17 -26.25 -6.76
N ILE A 422 2.28 -26.88 -7.15
CA ILE A 422 2.30 -28.12 -7.94
C ILE A 422 3.10 -29.14 -7.17
N ARG A 423 2.65 -30.40 -7.14
CA ARG A 423 3.30 -31.50 -6.44
C ARG A 423 3.66 -32.64 -7.36
N HIS A 424 4.82 -33.20 -7.13
CA HIS A 424 5.26 -34.46 -7.70
C HIS A 424 5.25 -35.52 -6.62
N TYR A 425 4.39 -36.53 -6.76
CA TYR A 425 4.33 -37.69 -5.86
C TYR A 425 5.31 -38.77 -6.32
N GLN A 426 6.05 -39.33 -5.37
CA GLN A 426 7.17 -40.25 -5.67
C GLN A 426 6.69 -41.65 -6.02
N ASP A 427 5.61 -42.11 -5.38
CA ASP A 427 5.13 -43.51 -5.48
C ASP A 427 4.67 -43.90 -6.88
N ASP A 428 4.09 -42.97 -7.64
CA ASP A 428 3.57 -43.22 -8.99
C ASP A 428 4.03 -42.18 -10.04
N SER A 429 5.02 -41.34 -9.67
CA SER A 429 5.58 -40.29 -10.51
C SER A 429 4.55 -39.31 -11.10
N ARG A 430 3.44 -39.07 -10.36
CA ARG A 430 2.39 -38.12 -10.78
C ARG A 430 2.77 -36.68 -10.52
N LEU A 431 2.60 -35.84 -11.51
CA LEU A 431 2.58 -34.39 -11.34
C LEU A 431 1.13 -33.93 -11.14
N VAL A 432 0.86 -33.26 -10.03
CA VAL A 432 -0.49 -32.87 -9.62
C VAL A 432 -0.55 -31.39 -9.33
N PHE A 433 -1.57 -30.72 -9.82
CA PHE A 433 -1.95 -29.39 -9.39
C PHE A 433 -2.55 -29.50 -7.97
N ASP A 434 -1.95 -28.78 -7.01
CA ASP A 434 -2.40 -28.85 -5.60
C ASP A 434 -3.28 -27.66 -5.21
N ARG A 435 -2.88 -26.44 -5.59
CA ARG A 435 -3.57 -25.23 -5.17
C ARG A 435 -3.35 -24.08 -6.15
N LEU A 436 -4.37 -23.24 -6.31
CA LEU A 436 -4.29 -21.91 -6.92
C LEU A 436 -5.08 -20.94 -6.06
N THR A 437 -4.41 -20.11 -5.30
CA THR A 437 -5.03 -18.98 -4.61
C THR A 437 -5.12 -17.82 -5.59
N LEU A 438 -6.34 -17.36 -5.87
CA LEU A 438 -6.55 -16.15 -6.64
C LEU A 438 -6.37 -14.91 -5.76
N LEU A 439 -6.95 -14.96 -4.56
CA LEU A 439 -6.89 -13.90 -3.57
C LEU A 439 -7.07 -14.48 -2.16
N ASP A 440 -6.21 -14.11 -1.22
CA ASP A 440 -6.42 -14.34 0.22
C ASP A 440 -5.96 -13.08 0.98
N ILE A 441 -6.93 -12.35 1.50
CA ILE A 441 -6.69 -11.16 2.31
C ILE A 441 -7.15 -11.46 3.73
N THR A 442 -6.26 -11.30 4.69
CA THR A 442 -6.54 -11.45 6.12
C THR A 442 -6.05 -10.23 6.88
N SER A 443 -6.87 -9.72 7.77
CA SER A 443 -6.55 -8.59 8.66
C SER A 443 -6.95 -8.95 10.08
N LEU A 444 -5.97 -9.02 10.97
CA LEU A 444 -6.16 -9.40 12.37
C LEU A 444 -5.77 -8.27 13.34
N PRO A 445 -6.29 -7.03 13.16
CA PRO A 445 -5.92 -5.94 14.06
C PRO A 445 -6.43 -6.27 15.47
N PRO A 446 -5.55 -6.26 16.50
CA PRO A 446 -6.00 -6.43 17.87
C PRO A 446 -7.02 -5.35 18.25
N ILE A 447 -8.05 -5.74 18.99
CA ILE A 447 -9.07 -4.79 19.49
C ILE A 447 -8.40 -3.69 20.28
N ASP A 448 -8.62 -2.48 19.84
CA ASP A 448 -8.20 -1.25 20.48
C ASP A 448 -9.42 -0.49 20.99
N ALA A 449 -9.34 0.02 22.21
CA ALA A 449 -10.40 0.82 22.82
C ALA A 449 -10.70 2.12 22.04
N LEU A 450 -9.75 2.59 21.23
CA LEU A 450 -9.87 3.81 20.44
C LEU A 450 -10.60 3.58 19.12
N THR A 451 -10.20 2.53 18.40
CA THR A 451 -10.71 2.16 17.08
C THR A 451 -10.96 0.65 17.06
N PRO A 452 -12.14 0.21 17.51
CA PRO A 452 -12.48 -1.20 17.37
C PRO A 452 -12.57 -1.54 15.87
N ARG A 453 -11.49 -2.09 15.33
CA ARG A 453 -11.46 -2.62 13.97
C ARG A 453 -11.80 -4.10 14.03
N PRO A 454 -12.72 -4.59 13.20
CA PRO A 454 -12.99 -6.02 13.11
C PRO A 454 -11.78 -6.73 12.50
N ALA A 455 -11.54 -7.95 12.94
CA ALA A 455 -10.71 -8.90 12.23
C ALA A 455 -11.54 -9.53 11.11
N TRP A 456 -10.94 -9.77 9.94
CA TRP A 456 -11.66 -10.33 8.80
C TRP A 456 -10.74 -11.08 7.86
N ARG A 457 -11.32 -11.98 7.06
CA ARG A 457 -10.65 -12.69 5.98
C ARG A 457 -11.59 -12.85 4.80
N ILE A 458 -11.05 -12.73 3.59
CA ILE A 458 -11.69 -13.09 2.32
C ILE A 458 -10.69 -13.93 1.55
N HIS A 459 -11.11 -15.08 1.05
CA HIS A 459 -10.26 -15.93 0.23
C HIS A 459 -11.05 -16.56 -0.91
N THR A 460 -10.34 -16.81 -2.02
CA THR A 460 -10.91 -17.50 -3.18
C THR A 460 -9.80 -18.17 -4.01
N GLY A 461 -10.13 -19.32 -4.54
CA GLY A 461 -9.20 -20.10 -5.35
C GLY A 461 -9.58 -21.57 -5.45
N TRP A 462 -8.70 -22.39 -5.97
CA TRP A 462 -8.79 -23.84 -5.93
C TRP A 462 -7.92 -24.36 -4.80
N GLU A 463 -8.57 -24.93 -3.79
CA GLU A 463 -7.90 -25.41 -2.58
C GLU A 463 -7.88 -26.94 -2.54
N PRO A 464 -6.88 -27.55 -1.88
CA PRO A 464 -6.83 -29.00 -1.70
C PRO A 464 -8.02 -29.46 -0.85
N TYR A 465 -8.69 -30.48 -1.36
CA TYR A 465 -9.81 -31.15 -0.74
C TYR A 465 -9.55 -32.66 -0.64
N PRO A 466 -8.53 -33.09 0.15
CA PRO A 466 -8.15 -34.48 0.22
C PRO A 466 -9.22 -35.32 0.94
N ARG A 467 -9.58 -36.46 0.33
CA ARG A 467 -10.40 -37.52 0.93
C ARG A 467 -9.64 -38.85 0.86
N MET A 468 -10.04 -39.83 1.67
CA MET A 468 -9.38 -41.14 1.67
C MET A 468 -9.39 -41.85 0.31
N ASN A 469 -10.36 -41.56 -0.53
CA ASN A 469 -10.48 -42.07 -1.90
C ASN A 469 -9.89 -41.15 -2.97
N CYS A 470 -9.49 -39.95 -2.61
CA CYS A 470 -8.85 -38.96 -3.50
C CYS A 470 -7.98 -37.98 -2.73
N LEU A 471 -6.71 -38.34 -2.52
CA LEU A 471 -5.77 -37.51 -1.75
C LEU A 471 -5.42 -36.18 -2.44
N ASN A 472 -5.58 -36.09 -3.75
CA ASN A 472 -5.20 -34.94 -4.57
C ASN A 472 -6.40 -34.22 -5.20
N CYS A 473 -7.60 -34.42 -4.68
CA CYS A 473 -8.76 -33.65 -5.10
C CYS A 473 -8.62 -32.19 -4.71
N VAL A 474 -9.03 -31.29 -5.60
CA VAL A 474 -9.10 -29.85 -5.38
C VAL A 474 -10.53 -29.38 -5.64
N ALA A 475 -10.97 -28.38 -4.90
CA ALA A 475 -12.26 -27.74 -5.08
C ALA A 475 -12.07 -26.23 -5.23
N PHE A 476 -12.91 -25.60 -6.04
CA PHE A 476 -13.01 -24.14 -5.98
C PHE A 476 -13.62 -23.75 -4.64
N ASN A 477 -12.97 -22.81 -3.95
CA ASN A 477 -13.37 -22.33 -2.65
C ASN A 477 -13.55 -20.80 -2.70
N LEU A 478 -14.61 -20.32 -2.08
CA LEU A 478 -14.88 -18.92 -1.82
C LEU A 478 -15.33 -18.77 -0.37
N GLY A 479 -14.59 -18.03 0.42
CA GLY A 479 -14.90 -17.83 1.83
C GLY A 479 -14.74 -16.40 2.28
N GLY A 480 -15.56 -16.05 3.29
CA GLY A 480 -15.50 -14.76 3.95
C GLY A 480 -15.81 -14.89 5.43
N SER A 481 -15.05 -14.23 6.27
CA SER A 481 -15.23 -14.24 7.72
C SER A 481 -15.01 -12.85 8.32
N LEU A 482 -15.73 -12.57 9.40
CA LEU A 482 -15.65 -11.30 10.13
C LEU A 482 -15.74 -11.61 11.63
N GLY A 483 -14.80 -11.07 12.42
CA GLY A 483 -14.74 -11.37 13.83
C GLY A 483 -13.84 -10.40 14.59
N LEU A 484 -13.13 -10.93 15.57
CA LEU A 484 -12.36 -10.14 16.52
C LEU A 484 -10.98 -10.75 16.74
N ALA A 485 -10.00 -9.89 17.02
CA ALA A 485 -8.67 -10.31 17.44
C ALA A 485 -8.26 -9.55 18.72
N THR A 486 -7.42 -10.17 19.55
CA THR A 486 -6.88 -9.57 20.77
C THR A 486 -5.42 -9.95 20.93
N GLU A 487 -4.62 -9.07 21.53
CA GLU A 487 -3.19 -9.28 21.71
C GLU A 487 -2.85 -9.59 23.17
N THR A 488 -1.93 -10.52 23.38
CA THR A 488 -1.31 -10.80 24.68
C THR A 488 0.21 -10.79 24.52
N SER A 489 0.92 -10.50 25.62
CA SER A 489 2.40 -10.46 25.64
C SER A 489 3.04 -11.76 26.16
N TRP A 490 2.26 -12.78 26.46
CA TRP A 490 2.76 -14.08 26.92
C TRP A 490 2.10 -15.21 26.10
N PRO A 491 2.86 -16.20 25.61
CA PRO A 491 4.31 -16.49 25.78
C PRO A 491 5.23 -15.79 24.75
N GLY A 492 5.05 -14.56 24.48
CA GLY A 492 5.59 -13.69 23.46
C GLY A 492 4.48 -12.83 22.92
N ARG A 493 4.67 -12.06 21.86
CA ARG A 493 3.57 -11.36 21.20
C ARG A 493 2.65 -12.39 20.54
N ALA A 494 1.42 -12.49 21.03
CA ALA A 494 0.42 -13.42 20.49
C ALA A 494 -0.88 -12.69 20.15
N VAL A 495 -1.36 -12.82 18.91
CA VAL A 495 -2.66 -12.33 18.46
C VAL A 495 -3.63 -13.50 18.39
N TRP A 496 -4.61 -13.50 19.27
CA TRP A 496 -5.70 -14.47 19.32
C TRP A 496 -6.86 -13.95 18.48
N PHE A 497 -7.50 -14.81 17.71
CA PHE A 497 -8.61 -14.40 16.87
C PHE A 497 -9.74 -15.43 16.84
N ALA A 498 -10.96 -14.92 16.62
CA ALA A 498 -12.16 -15.74 16.38
C ALA A 498 -12.93 -15.12 15.21
N LEU A 499 -13.10 -15.91 14.15
CA LEU A 499 -13.66 -15.48 12.87
C LEU A 499 -14.83 -16.40 12.48
N PRO A 500 -16.08 -16.12 12.88
CA PRO A 500 -17.25 -16.69 12.24
C PRO A 500 -17.30 -16.31 10.75
N GLY A 501 -17.71 -17.24 9.91
CA GLY A 501 -17.69 -17.02 8.46
C GLY A 501 -18.58 -17.93 7.67
N LEU A 502 -18.59 -17.66 6.37
CA LEU A 502 -19.30 -18.39 5.32
C LEU A 502 -18.27 -19.05 4.42
N GLU A 503 -18.56 -20.25 3.95
CA GLU A 503 -17.76 -20.96 2.96
C GLU A 503 -18.65 -21.60 1.90
N PHE A 504 -18.22 -21.46 0.64
CA PHE A 504 -18.80 -22.07 -0.54
C PHE A 504 -17.71 -22.85 -1.27
N ASP A 505 -17.94 -24.15 -1.46
CA ASP A 505 -17.06 -25.03 -2.22
C ASP A 505 -17.80 -25.55 -3.45
N TRP A 506 -17.12 -25.62 -4.59
CA TRP A 506 -17.65 -26.16 -5.84
C TRP A 506 -16.65 -27.11 -6.48
N GLY A 507 -17.12 -28.28 -6.91
CA GLY A 507 -16.33 -29.31 -7.56
C GLY A 507 -17.03 -30.65 -7.69
N ASP A 508 -16.56 -31.45 -8.62
CA ASP A 508 -17.15 -32.77 -8.95
C ASP A 508 -17.04 -33.81 -7.82
N GLN A 509 -16.23 -33.58 -6.83
CA GLN A 509 -16.08 -34.42 -5.64
C GLN A 509 -17.28 -34.32 -4.66
N PHE A 510 -18.13 -33.31 -4.81
CA PHE A 510 -19.34 -33.15 -4.02
C PHE A 510 -20.54 -33.83 -4.68
N ALA A 511 -21.38 -34.50 -3.90
CA ALA A 511 -22.52 -35.24 -4.42
C ALA A 511 -23.49 -34.36 -5.25
N ASP A 512 -23.66 -33.09 -4.85
CA ASP A 512 -24.48 -32.09 -5.54
C ASP A 512 -23.64 -31.11 -6.42
N GLY A 513 -22.36 -31.39 -6.61
CA GLY A 513 -21.43 -30.52 -7.32
C GLY A 513 -21.00 -29.29 -6.50
N TYR A 514 -21.59 -29.03 -5.36
CA TYR A 514 -21.23 -27.91 -4.46
C TYR A 514 -21.62 -28.21 -3.02
N ARG A 515 -21.10 -27.41 -2.11
CA ARG A 515 -21.59 -27.28 -0.73
C ARG A 515 -21.43 -25.84 -0.24
N ALA A 516 -22.30 -25.40 0.66
CA ALA A 516 -22.18 -24.11 1.33
C ALA A 516 -22.56 -24.25 2.81
N GLY A 517 -21.84 -23.51 3.65
CA GLY A 517 -22.00 -23.62 5.09
C GLY A 517 -21.49 -22.43 5.87
N LEU A 518 -21.69 -22.56 7.17
CA LEU A 518 -21.22 -21.62 8.18
C LEU A 518 -20.13 -22.28 9.02
N GLY A 519 -19.17 -21.49 9.49
CA GLY A 519 -18.12 -22.00 10.35
C GLY A 519 -17.57 -20.96 11.30
N LEU A 520 -16.70 -21.45 12.17
CA LEU A 520 -15.95 -20.64 13.09
C LEU A 520 -14.48 -21.05 13.00
N THR A 521 -13.61 -20.07 12.73
CA THR A 521 -12.16 -20.24 12.85
C THR A 521 -11.70 -19.59 14.14
N VAL A 522 -10.99 -20.35 14.98
CA VAL A 522 -10.34 -19.84 16.18
C VAL A 522 -8.83 -20.11 16.04
N GLY A 523 -8.02 -19.14 16.36
CA GLY A 523 -6.58 -19.31 16.20
C GLY A 523 -5.73 -18.30 16.96
N MET A 524 -4.43 -18.51 16.83
CA MET A 524 -3.39 -17.69 17.44
C MET A 524 -2.24 -17.51 16.43
N LEU A 525 -1.86 -16.27 16.22
CA LEU A 525 -0.61 -15.89 15.54
C LEU A 525 0.40 -15.49 16.62
N LEU A 526 1.41 -16.31 16.84
CA LEU A 526 2.45 -16.12 17.83
C LEU A 526 3.74 -15.68 17.17
N GLN A 527 4.41 -14.70 17.74
CA GLN A 527 5.72 -14.22 17.32
C GLN A 527 6.72 -14.41 18.47
N PRO A 528 7.38 -15.60 18.56
CA PRO A 528 8.38 -15.88 19.59
C PRO A 528 9.65 -15.03 19.45
N ALA A 529 10.03 -14.70 18.21
CA ALA A 529 11.16 -13.85 17.88
C ALA A 529 10.81 -12.97 16.67
N ILE A 530 11.61 -11.96 16.37
CA ILE A 530 11.36 -11.02 15.27
C ILE A 530 11.35 -11.70 13.89
N ASP A 531 12.10 -12.76 13.76
CA ASP A 531 12.29 -13.56 12.55
C ASP A 531 11.51 -14.89 12.57
N TRP A 532 10.71 -15.15 13.61
CA TRP A 532 9.98 -16.40 13.78
C TRP A 532 8.51 -16.16 14.10
N LYS A 533 7.63 -16.69 13.25
CA LYS A 533 6.18 -16.66 13.46
C LYS A 533 5.57 -18.05 13.41
N VAL A 534 4.51 -18.25 14.19
CA VAL A 534 3.75 -19.51 14.30
C VAL A 534 2.26 -19.18 14.23
N LEU A 535 1.54 -19.85 13.33
CA LEU A 535 0.08 -19.81 13.23
C LEU A 535 -0.48 -21.15 13.66
N ALA A 536 -1.35 -21.15 14.67
CA ALA A 536 -2.15 -22.30 15.05
C ALA A 536 -3.65 -21.94 14.93
N SER A 537 -4.42 -22.72 14.18
CA SER A 537 -5.86 -22.47 14.05
C SER A 537 -6.65 -23.77 13.88
N VAL A 538 -7.91 -23.69 14.31
CA VAL A 538 -8.91 -24.73 14.09
C VAL A 538 -10.14 -24.07 13.49
N THR A 539 -10.66 -24.65 12.41
CA THR A 539 -11.88 -24.23 11.75
C THR A 539 -12.89 -25.37 11.81
N ASP A 540 -14.06 -25.12 12.35
CA ASP A 540 -15.19 -26.04 12.31
C ASP A 540 -16.24 -25.48 11.36
N LEU A 541 -16.67 -26.27 10.37
CA LEU A 541 -17.59 -25.91 9.30
C LEU A 541 -18.79 -26.83 9.30
N ASN A 542 -19.97 -26.27 9.16
CA ASN A 542 -21.23 -27.00 9.05
C ASN A 542 -21.94 -26.63 7.74
N PHE A 543 -21.95 -27.54 6.80
CA PHE A 543 -22.54 -27.37 5.48
C PHE A 543 -24.02 -27.77 5.50
N ARG A 544 -24.90 -26.89 4.99
CA ARG A 544 -26.35 -27.04 5.01
C ARG A 544 -26.98 -26.97 3.62
N LEU A 545 -26.23 -26.51 2.61
CA LEU A 545 -26.67 -26.42 1.22
C LEU A 545 -25.76 -27.27 0.35
N GLY A 546 -26.32 -27.98 -0.64
CA GLY A 546 -25.61 -28.97 -1.44
C GLY A 546 -25.22 -30.19 -0.62
N GLU A 547 -24.00 -30.72 -0.77
CA GLU A 547 -23.51 -31.81 0.08
C GLU A 547 -23.47 -31.36 1.54
N THR A 548 -24.33 -31.92 2.37
CA THR A 548 -24.45 -31.56 3.79
C THR A 548 -23.48 -32.34 4.66
N GLY A 549 -23.01 -31.74 5.75
CA GLY A 549 -22.12 -32.40 6.69
C GLY A 549 -21.37 -31.42 7.54
N SER A 550 -20.46 -31.91 8.35
CA SER A 550 -19.54 -31.09 9.13
C SER A 550 -18.11 -31.55 8.89
N THR A 551 -17.19 -30.59 8.93
CA THR A 551 -15.75 -30.87 8.84
C THR A 551 -14.95 -29.98 9.77
N THR A 552 -13.89 -30.53 10.32
CA THR A 552 -12.93 -29.81 11.13
C THR A 552 -11.59 -29.77 10.40
N ARG A 553 -11.04 -28.58 10.26
CA ARG A 553 -9.69 -28.34 9.72
C ARG A 553 -8.80 -27.77 10.81
N ALA A 554 -7.58 -28.28 10.94
CA ALA A 554 -6.60 -27.76 11.87
C ALA A 554 -5.29 -27.48 11.15
N VAL A 555 -4.63 -26.40 11.54
CA VAL A 555 -3.41 -25.91 10.93
C VAL A 555 -2.42 -25.51 12.02
N LEU A 556 -1.18 -25.98 11.89
CA LEU A 556 -0.03 -25.48 12.63
C LEU A 556 1.07 -25.20 11.62
N GLN A 557 1.34 -23.93 11.40
CA GLN A 557 2.33 -23.46 10.44
C GLN A 557 3.33 -22.57 11.15
N GLN A 558 4.58 -22.63 10.69
CA GLN A 558 5.60 -21.73 11.19
C GLN A 558 6.56 -21.34 10.08
N ASN A 559 7.07 -20.14 10.17
CA ASN A 559 8.06 -19.58 9.28
C ASN A 559 9.20 -18.98 10.08
N VAL A 560 10.43 -19.30 9.69
CA VAL A 560 11.65 -18.73 10.26
C VAL A 560 12.40 -18.03 9.13
N ALA A 561 12.54 -16.72 9.22
CA ALA A 561 13.36 -15.96 8.28
C ALA A 561 14.84 -16.23 8.53
N LEU A 562 15.53 -16.70 7.51
CA LEU A 562 16.98 -16.96 7.52
C LEU A 562 17.77 -15.72 7.05
N SER A 563 17.14 -14.91 6.22
CA SER A 563 17.60 -13.58 5.78
C SER A 563 16.39 -12.75 5.34
N GLN A 564 16.64 -11.54 4.84
CA GLN A 564 15.55 -10.67 4.33
C GLN A 564 14.71 -11.36 3.24
N ASP A 565 15.36 -12.08 2.33
CA ASP A 565 14.70 -12.67 1.16
C ASP A 565 14.78 -14.22 1.14
N LEU A 566 14.98 -14.88 2.31
CA LEU A 566 15.00 -16.34 2.44
C LEU A 566 14.35 -16.78 3.73
N SER A 567 13.44 -17.74 3.67
CA SER A 567 12.82 -18.34 4.86
C SER A 567 12.67 -19.86 4.78
N LEU A 568 12.57 -20.47 5.96
CA LEU A 568 12.23 -21.87 6.17
C LEU A 568 10.80 -21.93 6.68
N GLU A 569 9.95 -22.70 6.02
CA GLU A 569 8.55 -22.91 6.40
C GLU A 569 8.32 -24.37 6.77
N MET A 570 7.54 -24.61 7.84
CA MET A 570 7.07 -25.93 8.25
C MET A 570 5.55 -25.88 8.44
N ASN A 571 4.84 -26.80 7.80
CA ASN A 571 3.39 -26.85 7.78
C ASN A 571 2.90 -28.21 8.22
N TRP A 572 2.08 -28.25 9.28
CA TRP A 572 1.24 -29.38 9.59
C TRP A 572 -0.22 -28.96 9.37
N ARG A 573 -0.96 -29.81 8.62
CA ARG A 573 -2.38 -29.58 8.32
C ARG A 573 -3.18 -30.86 8.55
N TYR A 574 -4.36 -30.69 9.09
CA TYR A 574 -5.41 -31.72 9.12
C TYR A 574 -6.59 -31.20 8.32
N LEU A 575 -6.87 -31.84 7.18
CA LEU A 575 -7.86 -31.41 6.20
C LEU A 575 -8.74 -32.59 5.86
N GLU A 576 -10.08 -32.49 6.06
CA GLU A 576 -11.07 -33.49 5.65
C GLU A 576 -10.71 -34.94 6.07
N GLY A 577 -10.13 -35.13 7.26
CA GLY A 577 -9.70 -36.44 7.76
C GLY A 577 -8.29 -36.87 7.36
N VAL A 578 -7.59 -36.11 6.51
CA VAL A 578 -6.25 -36.42 6.02
C VAL A 578 -5.20 -35.54 6.69
N ARG A 579 -4.10 -36.14 7.12
CA ARG A 579 -2.94 -35.41 7.70
C ARG A 579 -1.91 -35.09 6.62
N GLN A 580 -1.33 -33.91 6.71
CA GLN A 580 -0.23 -33.47 5.86
C GLN A 580 0.87 -32.87 6.73
N LEU A 581 2.12 -33.16 6.38
CA LEU A 581 3.30 -32.52 6.92
C LEU A 581 4.19 -32.09 5.77
N GLU A 582 4.73 -30.87 5.85
CA GLU A 582 5.59 -30.30 4.82
C GLU A 582 6.66 -29.42 5.45
N ILE A 583 7.86 -29.44 4.86
CA ILE A 583 8.93 -28.49 5.13
C ILE A 583 9.46 -27.94 3.81
N GLY A 584 9.72 -26.65 3.73
CA GLY A 584 10.14 -26.01 2.49
C GLY A 584 10.95 -24.74 2.70
N LEU A 585 11.73 -24.41 1.69
CA LEU A 585 12.45 -23.16 1.57
C LEU A 585 11.66 -22.21 0.67
N ARG A 586 11.66 -20.93 1.03
CA ARG A 586 10.99 -19.84 0.32
C ARG A 586 12.02 -18.75 0.00
N VAL A 587 12.11 -18.35 -1.26
CA VAL A 587 12.97 -17.26 -1.74
C VAL A 587 12.08 -16.14 -2.24
N TYR A 588 12.37 -14.91 -1.81
CA TYR A 588 11.64 -13.70 -2.21
C TYR A 588 12.48 -12.86 -3.18
N PHE A 589 11.86 -12.27 -4.24
CA PHE A 589 12.58 -11.56 -5.30
C PHE A 589 11.71 -10.48 -6.01
#